data_c714af780892a724ef2aa4610fa359e8
#
_entry.id   c714af780892a724ef2aa4610fa359e8
#
_cell.length_a   1.000
_cell.length_b   1.000
_cell.length_c   1.000
_cell.angle_alpha   90.00
_cell.angle_beta   90.00
_cell.angle_gamma   90.00
#
_symmetry.space_group_name_H-M   'P 1'
#
loop_
_entity.id
_entity.type
_entity.pdbx_description
1 polymer ?
#
loop_
_entity_poly.entity_id
_entity_poly.type
_entity_poly.pdbx_seq_one_letter_code
_entity_poly.pdbx_strand_id
1 'polypeptide(L)'
;MTMPPMGRPDDERAKDEGGLAGGIRLLLTIFSFFLLIPPWGFLVWFYSVKIVSEYERGVIFRMGRLMGAKGPGLFVILPIVDRMVKVDLRTVTMDVPSQECITRDNVTVKVNAVIYFRVVDPENAVVKVIDHFRATSQIAQTTLRSVLGQSQLDELLSEREKINERLQKIIDEQTEPWGVKVSTVEVKDVELPQSMQRAMARQAEAERERRAKVINADGELQASERLAEAGRVMSASPATLQLRFLQTLSEIATEKNSTIVFPVPIDLLDLITRGMRETTAADAGGGSRPRVHIAGDGAGTPATPPVEPPHEGTVS
;
A
#
# COMPACT_ATOMS: atom_id res chain seq x y z
N MET A 1 -80.64 38.98 -72.66
CA MET A 1 -81.00 38.23 -71.43
C MET A 1 -80.70 36.76 -71.72
N THR A 2 -79.49 36.28 -71.43
CA THR A 2 -79.06 34.92 -71.75
C THR A 2 -78.79 34.20 -70.42
N MET A 3 -79.54 33.12 -70.20
CA MET A 3 -79.40 32.26 -68.99
C MET A 3 -78.11 31.43 -69.09
N PRO A 4 -77.41 31.22 -67.99
CA PRO A 4 -76.23 30.30 -67.91
C PRO A 4 -76.71 28.86 -67.89
N PRO A 5 -75.92 27.89 -68.43
CA PRO A 5 -76.30 26.49 -68.44
C PRO A 5 -76.19 25.86 -67.07
N MET A 6 -77.23 25.08 -66.66
CA MET A 6 -77.24 24.24 -65.45
C MET A 6 -76.20 23.14 -65.64
N GLY A 7 -75.23 23.10 -64.71
CA GLY A 7 -74.26 22.01 -64.56
C GLY A 7 -74.97 20.72 -64.07
N ARG A 8 -74.65 19.60 -64.69
CA ARG A 8 -75.17 18.25 -64.39
C ARG A 8 -74.62 17.76 -63.08
N PRO A 9 -75.36 17.17 -62.17
CA PRO A 9 -74.93 16.67 -60.87
C PRO A 9 -74.11 15.37 -60.94
N ASP A 10 -73.77 14.86 -62.11
CA ASP A 10 -73.15 13.55 -62.30
C ASP A 10 -71.60 13.61 -62.25
N ASP A 11 -71.03 14.85 -62.39
CA ASP A 11 -69.55 15.02 -62.43
C ASP A 11 -68.85 15.04 -61.03
N GLU A 12 -69.60 15.27 -59.93
CA GLU A 12 -68.98 15.25 -58.57
C GLU A 12 -68.84 13.84 -57.98
N ARG A 13 -69.71 12.91 -58.39
CA ARG A 13 -69.58 11.50 -57.89
C ARG A 13 -68.43 10.75 -58.56
N ALA A 14 -68.02 11.06 -59.73
CA ALA A 14 -66.91 10.40 -60.42
C ALA A 14 -65.52 10.79 -59.89
N LYS A 15 -65.38 11.93 -59.14
CA LYS A 15 -64.15 12.39 -58.58
C LYS A 15 -63.85 11.72 -57.24
N ASP A 16 -64.85 11.38 -56.42
CA ASP A 16 -64.68 10.74 -55.15
C ASP A 16 -64.37 9.22 -55.22
N GLU A 17 -64.90 8.57 -56.26
CA GLU A 17 -64.59 7.14 -56.46
C GLU A 17 -63.20 6.90 -57.02
N GLY A 18 -62.57 7.85 -57.67
CA GLY A 18 -61.19 7.80 -58.16
C GLY A 18 -60.16 7.93 -56.98
N GLY A 19 -60.48 8.72 -55.95
CA GLY A 19 -59.68 8.92 -54.77
C GLY A 19 -59.62 7.70 -53.85
N LEU A 20 -60.78 7.10 -53.62
CA LEU A 20 -60.90 5.87 -52.77
C LEU A 20 -60.30 4.65 -53.50
N ALA A 21 -60.49 4.49 -54.79
CA ALA A 21 -59.89 3.39 -55.56
C ALA A 21 -58.36 3.55 -55.69
N GLY A 22 -57.86 4.80 -55.80
CA GLY A 22 -56.42 5.11 -55.76
C GLY A 22 -55.79 4.81 -54.43
N GLY A 23 -56.45 5.18 -53.34
CA GLY A 23 -56.01 4.86 -51.97
C GLY A 23 -55.97 3.37 -51.66
N ILE A 24 -56.99 2.63 -52.07
CA ILE A 24 -57.06 1.16 -51.92
C ILE A 24 -56.00 0.49 -52.81
N ARG A 25 -55.74 0.94 -54.01
CA ARG A 25 -54.66 0.41 -54.86
C ARG A 25 -53.28 0.68 -54.28
N LEU A 26 -53.06 1.86 -53.72
CA LEU A 26 -51.80 2.23 -53.05
C LEU A 26 -51.59 1.39 -51.79
N LEU A 27 -52.62 1.15 -50.99
CA LEU A 27 -52.62 0.28 -49.85
C LEU A 27 -52.35 -1.21 -50.21
N LEU A 28 -52.97 -1.69 -51.28
CA LEU A 28 -52.77 -3.02 -51.83
C LEU A 28 -51.37 -3.18 -52.44
N THR A 29 -50.81 -2.16 -53.10
CA THR A 29 -49.40 -2.21 -53.54
C THR A 29 -48.39 -2.19 -52.38
N ILE A 30 -48.64 -1.39 -51.38
CA ILE A 30 -47.80 -1.40 -50.14
C ILE A 30 -47.93 -2.76 -49.44
N PHE A 31 -49.11 -3.29 -49.31
CA PHE A 31 -49.36 -4.61 -48.70
C PHE A 31 -48.78 -5.74 -49.56
N SER A 32 -48.89 -5.68 -50.88
CA SER A 32 -48.26 -6.62 -51.81
C SER A 32 -46.74 -6.55 -51.75
N PHE A 33 -46.18 -5.33 -51.63
CA PHE A 33 -44.73 -5.13 -51.45
C PHE A 33 -44.27 -5.67 -50.10
N PHE A 34 -45.08 -5.51 -49.03
CA PHE A 34 -44.83 -6.08 -47.72
C PHE A 34 -44.94 -7.62 -47.67
N LEU A 35 -45.90 -8.18 -48.47
CA LEU A 35 -46.05 -9.63 -48.60
C LEU A 35 -44.98 -10.28 -49.49
N LEU A 36 -44.40 -9.52 -50.42
CA LEU A 36 -43.32 -9.98 -51.29
C LEU A 36 -41.95 -9.94 -50.61
N ILE A 37 -41.81 -9.21 -49.47
CA ILE A 37 -40.64 -9.29 -48.63
C ILE A 37 -40.71 -10.65 -47.87
N PRO A 38 -39.82 -11.61 -48.21
CA PRO A 38 -39.89 -12.93 -47.55
C PRO A 38 -39.72 -12.74 -46.06
N PRO A 39 -40.30 -13.62 -45.20
CA PRO A 39 -40.22 -13.53 -43.77
C PRO A 39 -38.76 -13.48 -43.23
N TRP A 40 -37.83 -13.85 -44.06
CA TRP A 40 -36.39 -13.76 -43.83
C TRP A 40 -35.89 -12.30 -43.79
N GLY A 41 -36.53 -11.36 -44.50
CA GLY A 41 -36.22 -9.94 -44.43
C GLY A 41 -36.49 -9.35 -43.05
N PHE A 42 -37.58 -9.79 -42.39
CA PHE A 42 -37.93 -9.38 -41.05
C PHE A 42 -36.91 -9.93 -40.02
N LEU A 43 -36.46 -11.16 -40.22
CA LEU A 43 -35.38 -11.77 -39.39
C LEU A 43 -34.08 -10.98 -39.57
N VAL A 44 -33.66 -10.63 -40.76
CA VAL A 44 -32.46 -9.82 -41.04
C VAL A 44 -32.58 -8.45 -40.37
N TRP A 45 -33.75 -7.81 -40.43
CA TRP A 45 -34.00 -6.53 -39.79
C TRP A 45 -33.92 -6.60 -38.27
N PHE A 46 -34.42 -7.68 -37.65
CA PHE A 46 -34.33 -7.92 -36.22
C PHE A 46 -32.88 -8.13 -35.77
N TYR A 47 -32.06 -8.85 -36.54
CA TYR A 47 -30.63 -9.03 -36.29
C TYR A 47 -29.79 -7.78 -36.58
N SER A 48 -30.33 -6.81 -37.34
CA SER A 48 -29.68 -5.57 -37.71
C SER A 48 -29.57 -4.56 -36.55
N VAL A 49 -30.47 -4.65 -35.57
CA VAL A 49 -30.51 -3.71 -34.47
C VAL A 49 -29.57 -4.20 -33.37
N LYS A 50 -28.55 -3.41 -33.05
CA LYS A 50 -27.61 -3.67 -31.95
C LYS A 50 -27.67 -2.52 -30.94
N ILE A 51 -27.71 -2.90 -29.65
CA ILE A 51 -27.67 -1.95 -28.56
C ILE A 51 -26.26 -2.03 -27.96
N VAL A 52 -25.66 -0.88 -27.73
CA VAL A 52 -24.36 -0.71 -27.11
C VAL A 52 -24.55 0.07 -25.82
N SER A 53 -24.05 -0.47 -24.72
CA SER A 53 -24.13 0.14 -23.39
C SER A 53 -23.24 1.40 -23.30
N GLU A 54 -23.49 2.25 -22.32
CA GLU A 54 -22.75 3.50 -22.14
C GLU A 54 -21.25 3.27 -21.90
N TYR A 55 -20.90 2.18 -21.23
CA TYR A 55 -19.53 1.78 -20.94
C TYR A 55 -18.86 0.97 -22.05
N GLU A 56 -19.59 0.67 -23.15
CA GLU A 56 -19.06 -0.03 -24.31
C GLU A 56 -18.96 0.91 -25.52
N ARG A 57 -18.07 0.59 -26.45
CA ARG A 57 -18.01 1.20 -27.79
C ARG A 57 -18.05 0.11 -28.85
N GLY A 58 -18.83 0.36 -29.87
CA GLY A 58 -18.93 -0.54 -31.01
C GLY A 58 -17.98 -0.08 -32.14
N VAL A 59 -16.92 -0.84 -32.39
CA VAL A 59 -16.03 -0.63 -33.53
C VAL A 59 -16.65 -1.33 -34.75
N ILE A 60 -17.00 -0.58 -35.80
CA ILE A 60 -17.69 -1.10 -36.96
C ILE A 60 -16.72 -1.24 -38.12
N PHE A 61 -16.71 -2.45 -38.70
CA PHE A 61 -15.99 -2.78 -39.93
C PHE A 61 -17.00 -3.02 -41.04
N ARG A 62 -16.93 -2.25 -42.10
CA ARG A 62 -17.75 -2.42 -43.30
C ARG A 62 -16.92 -3.03 -44.41
N MET A 63 -17.28 -4.23 -44.86
CA MET A 63 -16.52 -4.98 -45.87
C MET A 63 -15.00 -5.03 -45.55
N GLY A 64 -14.65 -5.16 -44.26
CA GLY A 64 -13.26 -5.21 -43.79
C GLY A 64 -12.58 -3.83 -43.61
N ARG A 65 -13.23 -2.72 -43.97
CA ARG A 65 -12.69 -1.38 -43.73
C ARG A 65 -13.24 -0.80 -42.44
N LEU A 66 -12.37 -0.21 -41.61
CA LEU A 66 -12.76 0.50 -40.42
C LEU A 66 -13.62 1.72 -40.77
N MET A 67 -14.81 1.81 -40.17
CA MET A 67 -15.72 2.95 -40.30
C MET A 67 -15.68 3.87 -39.08
N GLY A 68 -15.06 3.43 -38.01
CA GLY A 68 -14.94 4.18 -36.76
C GLY A 68 -15.68 3.54 -35.57
N ALA A 69 -15.43 4.06 -34.38
CA ALA A 69 -16.11 3.67 -33.16
C ALA A 69 -17.40 4.49 -32.99
N LYS A 70 -18.52 3.81 -32.77
CA LYS A 70 -19.79 4.46 -32.44
C LYS A 70 -20.02 4.44 -30.93
N GLY A 71 -20.59 5.55 -30.44
CA GLY A 71 -20.93 5.74 -29.03
C GLY A 71 -22.08 4.85 -28.54
N PRO A 72 -22.56 5.06 -27.31
CA PRO A 72 -23.68 4.28 -26.76
C PRO A 72 -24.99 4.56 -27.49
N GLY A 73 -25.87 3.60 -27.50
CA GLY A 73 -27.21 3.72 -28.04
C GLY A 73 -27.59 2.59 -28.98
N LEU A 74 -28.63 2.85 -29.77
CA LEU A 74 -29.21 1.92 -30.71
C LEU A 74 -28.64 2.19 -32.11
N PHE A 75 -28.05 1.17 -32.73
CA PHE A 75 -27.48 1.24 -34.07
C PHE A 75 -28.11 0.18 -34.95
N VAL A 76 -28.32 0.58 -36.20
CA VAL A 76 -28.70 -0.34 -37.25
C VAL A 76 -27.45 -0.73 -38.05
N ILE A 77 -27.13 -2.01 -38.02
CA ILE A 77 -25.98 -2.60 -38.68
C ILE A 77 -26.47 -3.59 -39.73
N LEU A 78 -25.88 -3.57 -40.91
CA LEU A 78 -26.20 -4.58 -41.92
C LEU A 78 -25.42 -5.88 -41.63
N PRO A 79 -26.05 -6.94 -41.13
CA PRO A 79 -25.36 -8.10 -40.60
C PRO A 79 -24.52 -8.88 -41.63
N ILE A 80 -24.74 -8.66 -42.92
CA ILE A 80 -24.00 -9.32 -44.00
C ILE A 80 -22.74 -8.53 -44.38
N VAL A 81 -22.79 -7.19 -44.25
CA VAL A 81 -21.76 -6.27 -44.76
C VAL A 81 -20.92 -5.72 -43.59
N ASP A 82 -21.57 -5.45 -42.47
CA ASP A 82 -20.97 -4.80 -41.32
C ASP A 82 -20.70 -5.84 -40.21
N ARG A 83 -19.47 -5.79 -39.66
CA ARG A 83 -19.07 -6.54 -38.49
C ARG A 83 -18.78 -5.55 -37.35
N MET A 84 -19.36 -5.77 -36.17
CA MET A 84 -19.15 -4.93 -35.01
C MET A 84 -18.40 -5.72 -33.94
N VAL A 85 -17.35 -5.11 -33.39
CA VAL A 85 -16.62 -5.58 -32.21
C VAL A 85 -16.93 -4.62 -31.06
N LYS A 86 -17.42 -5.14 -29.95
CA LYS A 86 -17.66 -4.38 -28.72
C LYS A 86 -16.39 -4.32 -27.89
N VAL A 87 -16.04 -3.15 -27.40
CA VAL A 87 -14.90 -2.89 -26.52
C VAL A 87 -15.41 -2.22 -25.26
N ASP A 88 -15.06 -2.74 -24.10
CA ASP A 88 -15.37 -2.16 -22.78
C ASP A 88 -14.36 -1.05 -22.46
N LEU A 89 -14.85 0.10 -21.99
CA LEU A 89 -14.02 1.27 -21.62
C LEU A 89 -13.76 1.36 -20.12
N ARG A 90 -14.35 0.47 -19.33
CA ARG A 90 -14.15 0.45 -17.88
C ARG A 90 -12.72 0.07 -17.54
N THR A 91 -12.27 0.51 -16.39
CA THR A 91 -10.98 0.07 -15.84
C THR A 91 -11.06 -1.42 -15.49
N VAL A 92 -10.14 -2.17 -16.05
CA VAL A 92 -9.99 -3.61 -15.83
C VAL A 92 -8.74 -3.83 -15.00
N THR A 93 -8.85 -4.74 -14.04
CA THR A 93 -7.73 -5.20 -13.24
C THR A 93 -7.16 -6.48 -13.84
N MET A 94 -5.84 -6.53 -13.97
CA MET A 94 -5.12 -7.67 -14.50
C MET A 94 -4.00 -8.08 -13.56
N ASP A 95 -4.01 -9.33 -13.12
CA ASP A 95 -2.91 -9.91 -12.37
C ASP A 95 -1.77 -10.33 -13.32
N VAL A 96 -0.57 -9.84 -13.02
CA VAL A 96 0.66 -10.27 -13.66
C VAL A 96 1.21 -11.47 -12.88
N PRO A 97 1.36 -12.63 -13.51
CA PRO A 97 1.87 -13.82 -12.84
C PRO A 97 3.28 -13.59 -12.31
N SER A 98 3.63 -14.30 -11.24
CA SER A 98 4.93 -14.15 -10.58
C SER A 98 6.08 -14.38 -11.55
N GLN A 99 7.02 -13.44 -11.58
CA GLN A 99 8.22 -13.47 -12.38
C GLN A 99 9.43 -13.67 -11.48
N GLU A 100 10.26 -14.64 -11.83
CA GLU A 100 11.55 -14.83 -11.19
C GLU A 100 12.60 -13.98 -11.91
N CYS A 101 13.28 -13.13 -11.16
CA CYS A 101 14.33 -12.26 -11.69
C CYS A 101 15.48 -12.13 -10.69
N ILE A 102 16.62 -11.68 -11.19
CA ILE A 102 17.81 -11.40 -10.39
C ILE A 102 17.93 -9.88 -10.32
N THR A 103 17.96 -9.33 -9.11
CA THR A 103 18.15 -7.90 -8.87
C THR A 103 19.58 -7.48 -9.18
N ARG A 104 19.83 -6.16 -9.21
CA ARG A 104 21.17 -5.60 -9.39
C ARG A 104 22.15 -6.10 -8.32
N ASP A 105 21.69 -6.40 -7.12
CA ASP A 105 22.48 -6.92 -6.00
C ASP A 105 22.72 -8.44 -6.08
N ASN A 106 22.41 -9.05 -7.23
CA ASN A 106 22.56 -10.47 -7.49
C ASN A 106 21.71 -11.38 -6.58
N VAL A 107 20.54 -10.88 -6.14
CA VAL A 107 19.57 -11.64 -5.34
C VAL A 107 18.43 -12.10 -6.23
N THR A 108 18.13 -13.40 -6.21
CA THR A 108 16.96 -13.95 -6.90
C THR A 108 15.69 -13.60 -6.13
N VAL A 109 14.74 -12.96 -6.79
CA VAL A 109 13.44 -12.59 -6.23
C VAL A 109 12.31 -13.09 -7.12
N LYS A 110 11.16 -13.44 -6.53
CA LYS A 110 9.92 -13.68 -7.26
C LYS A 110 8.95 -12.56 -6.93
N VAL A 111 8.47 -11.91 -7.97
CA VAL A 111 7.61 -10.73 -7.84
C VAL A 111 6.38 -10.88 -8.70
N ASN A 112 5.22 -10.59 -8.16
CA ASN A 112 3.95 -10.44 -8.86
C ASN A 112 3.48 -8.99 -8.79
N ALA A 113 2.63 -8.60 -9.73
CA ALA A 113 2.09 -7.26 -9.81
C ALA A 113 0.63 -7.27 -10.26
N VAL A 114 -0.06 -6.17 -10.01
CA VAL A 114 -1.41 -5.92 -10.49
C VAL A 114 -1.40 -4.64 -11.33
N ILE A 115 -2.07 -4.68 -12.46
CA ILE A 115 -2.18 -3.56 -13.40
C ILE A 115 -3.64 -3.16 -13.53
N TYR A 116 -3.89 -1.87 -13.38
CA TYR A 116 -5.17 -1.24 -13.66
C TYR A 116 -5.06 -0.48 -14.98
N PHE A 117 -5.81 -0.91 -15.96
CA PHE A 117 -5.81 -0.28 -17.28
C PHE A 117 -7.22 -0.13 -17.84
N ARG A 118 -7.37 0.76 -18.78
CA ARG A 118 -8.62 0.97 -19.54
C ARG A 118 -8.33 1.24 -21.00
N VAL A 119 -9.27 0.91 -21.87
CA VAL A 119 -9.20 1.28 -23.28
C VAL A 119 -9.68 2.72 -23.43
N VAL A 120 -8.86 3.58 -24.01
CA VAL A 120 -9.19 4.98 -24.33
C VAL A 120 -9.59 5.10 -25.80
N ASP A 121 -8.84 4.42 -26.66
CA ASP A 121 -9.12 4.40 -28.10
C ASP A 121 -9.48 2.97 -28.54
N PRO A 122 -10.80 2.69 -28.67
CA PRO A 122 -11.27 1.36 -29.04
C PRO A 122 -10.94 0.97 -30.49
N GLU A 123 -10.70 1.93 -31.37
CA GLU A 123 -10.34 1.66 -32.76
C GLU A 123 -8.94 1.06 -32.84
N ASN A 124 -7.98 1.72 -32.21
CA ASN A 124 -6.60 1.24 -32.16
C ASN A 124 -6.50 -0.09 -31.41
N ALA A 125 -7.29 -0.27 -30.33
CA ALA A 125 -7.29 -1.50 -29.54
C ALA A 125 -7.75 -2.74 -30.32
N VAL A 126 -8.60 -2.56 -31.34
CA VAL A 126 -9.09 -3.67 -32.17
C VAL A 126 -8.27 -3.84 -33.44
N VAL A 127 -7.77 -2.74 -34.02
CA VAL A 127 -7.06 -2.77 -35.32
C VAL A 127 -5.59 -3.15 -35.15
N LYS A 128 -4.92 -2.57 -34.15
CA LYS A 128 -3.47 -2.73 -34.00
C LYS A 128 -3.06 -4.00 -33.25
N VAL A 129 -3.94 -4.53 -32.39
CA VAL A 129 -3.65 -5.70 -31.57
C VAL A 129 -4.82 -6.67 -31.60
N ILE A 130 -4.54 -7.94 -31.77
CA ILE A 130 -5.58 -8.99 -31.80
C ILE A 130 -6.22 -9.14 -30.43
N ASP A 131 -5.40 -9.14 -29.36
CA ASP A 131 -5.81 -9.25 -27.98
C ASP A 131 -4.96 -8.29 -27.14
N HIS A 132 -5.53 -7.13 -26.87
CA HIS A 132 -4.87 -6.09 -26.08
C HIS A 132 -4.63 -6.53 -24.63
N PHE A 133 -5.51 -7.37 -24.06
CA PHE A 133 -5.35 -7.89 -22.70
C PHE A 133 -4.09 -8.76 -22.60
N ARG A 134 -3.97 -9.74 -23.49
CA ARG A 134 -2.83 -10.64 -23.53
C ARG A 134 -1.52 -9.93 -23.87
N ALA A 135 -1.55 -9.01 -24.80
CA ALA A 135 -0.38 -8.22 -25.19
C ALA A 135 0.10 -7.32 -24.06
N THR A 136 -0.81 -6.63 -23.36
CA THR A 136 -0.47 -5.82 -22.17
C THR A 136 0.12 -6.69 -21.05
N SER A 137 -0.42 -7.89 -20.83
CA SER A 137 0.14 -8.85 -19.86
C SER A 137 1.59 -9.23 -20.19
N GLN A 138 1.90 -9.50 -21.45
CA GLN A 138 3.27 -9.86 -21.86
C GLN A 138 4.24 -8.69 -21.72
N ILE A 139 3.82 -7.48 -22.12
CA ILE A 139 4.63 -6.26 -21.89
C ILE A 139 4.90 -6.08 -20.41
N ALA A 140 3.87 -6.20 -19.59
CA ALA A 140 3.99 -6.07 -18.15
C ALA A 140 5.01 -7.04 -17.55
N GLN A 141 4.95 -8.31 -17.93
CA GLN A 141 5.89 -9.34 -17.46
C GLN A 141 7.33 -9.01 -17.85
N THR A 142 7.55 -8.61 -19.10
CA THR A 142 8.90 -8.29 -19.60
C THR A 142 9.44 -7.00 -19.00
N THR A 143 8.60 -5.98 -18.84
CA THR A 143 8.96 -4.70 -18.20
C THR A 143 9.23 -4.90 -16.71
N LEU A 144 8.38 -5.66 -16.02
CA LEU A 144 8.59 -6.02 -14.62
C LEU A 144 9.98 -6.64 -14.42
N ARG A 145 10.32 -7.66 -15.21
CA ARG A 145 11.64 -8.32 -15.15
C ARG A 145 12.78 -7.33 -15.43
N SER A 146 12.63 -6.45 -16.41
CA SER A 146 13.65 -5.47 -16.78
C SER A 146 13.89 -4.43 -15.69
N VAL A 147 12.84 -3.87 -15.12
CA VAL A 147 12.91 -2.85 -14.06
C VAL A 147 13.49 -3.45 -12.78
N LEU A 148 13.01 -4.65 -12.38
CA LEU A 148 13.51 -5.34 -11.20
C LEU A 148 14.99 -5.72 -11.34
N GLY A 149 15.44 -6.13 -12.52
CA GLY A 149 16.84 -6.44 -12.78
C GLY A 149 17.77 -5.23 -12.72
N GLN A 150 17.23 -4.01 -12.83
CA GLN A 150 17.98 -2.76 -12.71
C GLN A 150 17.93 -2.16 -11.30
N SER A 151 16.97 -2.59 -10.48
CA SER A 151 16.74 -2.07 -9.13
C SER A 151 17.49 -2.88 -8.08
N GLN A 152 17.80 -2.24 -6.95
CA GLN A 152 18.36 -2.90 -5.78
C GLN A 152 17.24 -3.50 -4.93
N LEU A 153 17.56 -4.55 -4.16
CA LEU A 153 16.58 -5.19 -3.29
C LEU A 153 16.00 -4.23 -2.24
N ASP A 154 16.85 -3.35 -1.71
CA ASP A 154 16.43 -2.37 -0.72
C ASP A 154 15.44 -1.35 -1.30
N GLU A 155 15.62 -0.91 -2.54
CA GLU A 155 14.68 -0.06 -3.27
C GLU A 155 13.32 -0.76 -3.46
N LEU A 156 13.31 -2.06 -3.77
CA LEU A 156 12.09 -2.85 -3.95
C LEU A 156 11.27 -2.99 -2.66
N LEU A 157 11.93 -2.95 -1.50
CA LEU A 157 11.29 -3.10 -0.21
C LEU A 157 10.88 -1.77 0.41
N SER A 158 11.71 -0.73 0.26
CA SER A 158 11.53 0.57 0.91
C SER A 158 10.88 1.62 0.01
N GLU A 159 11.16 1.62 -1.31
CA GLU A 159 10.72 2.65 -2.26
C GLU A 159 9.78 2.07 -3.34
N ARG A 160 8.78 1.30 -2.92
CA ARG A 160 7.83 0.65 -3.85
C ARG A 160 7.12 1.62 -4.78
N GLU A 161 6.74 2.79 -4.28
CA GLU A 161 6.04 3.82 -5.07
C GLU A 161 6.85 4.24 -6.30
N LYS A 162 8.14 4.46 -6.13
CA LYS A 162 9.04 4.85 -7.21
C LYS A 162 9.18 3.76 -8.29
N ILE A 163 9.19 2.50 -7.86
CA ILE A 163 9.19 1.35 -8.77
C ILE A 163 7.87 1.26 -9.51
N ASN A 164 6.73 1.43 -8.82
CA ASN A 164 5.40 1.42 -9.39
C ASN A 164 5.23 2.52 -10.46
N GLU A 165 5.65 3.74 -10.17
CA GLU A 165 5.64 4.85 -11.13
C GLU A 165 6.50 4.57 -12.36
N ARG A 166 7.69 4.01 -12.17
CA ARG A 166 8.58 3.66 -13.27
C ARG A 166 7.99 2.57 -14.15
N LEU A 167 7.40 1.54 -13.54
CA LEU A 167 6.69 0.48 -14.25
C LEU A 167 5.51 1.03 -15.03
N GLN A 168 4.66 1.85 -14.38
CA GLN A 168 3.51 2.47 -14.99
C GLN A 168 3.91 3.27 -16.22
N LYS A 169 4.91 4.14 -16.11
CA LYS A 169 5.37 5.00 -17.20
C LYS A 169 5.84 4.18 -18.41
N ILE A 170 6.66 3.16 -18.19
CA ILE A 170 7.21 2.35 -19.28
C ILE A 170 6.10 1.53 -19.96
N ILE A 171 5.18 0.94 -19.17
CA ILE A 171 4.10 0.13 -19.71
C ILE A 171 3.10 1.01 -20.47
N ASP A 172 2.75 2.18 -19.91
CA ASP A 172 1.83 3.15 -20.53
C ASP A 172 2.38 3.62 -21.89
N GLU A 173 3.66 4.00 -21.98
CA GLU A 173 4.33 4.37 -23.23
C GLU A 173 4.28 3.25 -24.28
N GLN A 174 4.37 1.99 -23.89
CA GLN A 174 4.33 0.85 -24.82
C GLN A 174 2.91 0.47 -25.24
N THR A 175 1.89 0.76 -24.41
CA THR A 175 0.49 0.41 -24.68
C THR A 175 -0.29 1.57 -25.29
N GLU A 176 0.18 2.80 -25.18
CA GLU A 176 -0.44 4.00 -25.77
C GLU A 176 -0.70 3.87 -27.28
N PRO A 177 0.21 3.34 -28.12
CA PRO A 177 -0.05 3.14 -29.55
C PRO A 177 -1.25 2.23 -29.84
N TRP A 178 -1.64 1.39 -28.90
CA TRP A 178 -2.78 0.47 -28.99
C TRP A 178 -4.06 1.08 -28.44
N GLY A 179 -4.02 2.33 -27.97
CA GLY A 179 -5.17 2.98 -27.36
C GLY A 179 -5.54 2.44 -25.97
N VAL A 180 -4.62 1.75 -25.31
CA VAL A 180 -4.74 1.26 -23.94
C VAL A 180 -3.98 2.18 -23.02
N LYS A 181 -4.64 2.69 -21.97
CA LYS A 181 -4.03 3.53 -20.96
C LYS A 181 -3.90 2.79 -19.64
N VAL A 182 -2.69 2.75 -19.12
CA VAL A 182 -2.39 2.17 -17.80
C VAL A 182 -2.56 3.25 -16.73
N SER A 183 -3.52 3.02 -15.83
CA SER A 183 -3.82 3.97 -14.75
C SER A 183 -2.84 3.83 -13.60
N THR A 184 -2.61 2.60 -13.16
CA THR A 184 -1.73 2.29 -12.02
C THR A 184 -1.13 0.90 -12.18
N VAL A 185 0.09 0.75 -11.73
CA VAL A 185 0.77 -0.54 -11.60
C VAL A 185 1.23 -0.68 -10.15
N GLU A 186 0.91 -1.79 -9.52
CA GLU A 186 1.27 -2.05 -8.14
C GLU A 186 1.99 -3.39 -8.02
N VAL A 187 3.15 -3.37 -7.40
CA VAL A 187 3.87 -4.59 -7.00
C VAL A 187 3.17 -5.16 -5.76
N LYS A 188 2.66 -6.37 -5.88
CA LYS A 188 1.87 -7.04 -4.84
C LYS A 188 2.76 -7.72 -3.81
N ASP A 189 3.46 -8.77 -4.22
CA ASP A 189 4.30 -9.57 -3.34
C ASP A 189 5.73 -9.65 -3.87
N VAL A 190 6.70 -9.62 -2.96
CA VAL A 190 8.11 -9.86 -3.25
C VAL A 190 8.57 -11.04 -2.40
N GLU A 191 8.75 -12.18 -3.03
CA GLU A 191 9.22 -13.38 -2.37
C GLU A 191 10.74 -13.48 -2.50
N LEU A 192 11.40 -13.65 -1.36
CA LEU A 192 12.85 -13.80 -1.25
C LEU A 192 13.21 -15.26 -0.95
N PRO A 193 14.42 -15.73 -1.33
CA PRO A 193 14.92 -17.01 -0.91
C PRO A 193 14.98 -17.14 0.61
N GLN A 194 14.70 -18.33 1.14
CA GLN A 194 14.66 -18.55 2.60
C GLN A 194 15.96 -18.19 3.32
N SER A 195 17.11 -18.38 2.68
CA SER A 195 18.42 -17.99 3.23
C SER A 195 18.51 -16.50 3.46
N MET A 196 18.03 -15.70 2.49
CA MET A 196 18.03 -14.24 2.56
C MET A 196 17.00 -13.73 3.58
N GLN A 197 15.79 -14.31 3.59
CA GLN A 197 14.79 -13.98 4.62
C GLN A 197 15.33 -14.14 6.05
N ARG A 198 16.04 -15.24 6.30
CA ARG A 198 16.69 -15.48 7.62
C ARG A 198 17.81 -14.48 7.91
N ALA A 199 18.60 -14.09 6.91
CA ALA A 199 19.65 -13.09 7.07
C ALA A 199 19.05 -11.71 7.38
N MET A 200 18.05 -11.28 6.64
CA MET A 200 17.35 -10.02 6.87
C MET A 200 16.61 -10.00 8.21
N ALA A 201 15.99 -11.11 8.62
CA ALA A 201 15.35 -11.22 9.93
C ALA A 201 16.36 -10.98 11.06
N ARG A 202 17.54 -11.62 11.01
CA ARG A 202 18.61 -11.40 11.99
C ARG A 202 19.14 -9.97 11.97
N GLN A 203 19.30 -9.38 10.78
CA GLN A 203 19.73 -7.99 10.66
C GLN A 203 18.69 -7.02 11.26
N ALA A 204 17.41 -7.25 10.95
CA ALA A 204 16.32 -6.45 11.49
C ALA A 204 16.19 -6.57 13.02
N GLU A 205 16.41 -7.78 13.56
CA GLU A 205 16.43 -8.03 15.00
C GLU A 205 17.59 -7.29 15.68
N ALA A 206 18.80 -7.39 15.12
CA ALA A 206 19.98 -6.68 15.63
C ALA A 206 19.79 -5.16 15.59
N GLU A 207 19.22 -4.63 14.51
CA GLU A 207 18.96 -3.19 14.39
C GLU A 207 17.87 -2.73 15.38
N ARG A 208 16.82 -3.52 15.59
CA ARG A 208 15.81 -3.24 16.64
C ARG A 208 16.42 -3.25 18.02
N GLU A 209 17.26 -4.23 18.30
CA GLU A 209 17.97 -4.31 19.59
C GLU A 209 18.91 -3.10 19.79
N ARG A 210 19.66 -2.72 18.75
CA ARG A 210 20.50 -1.51 18.78
C ARG A 210 19.67 -0.26 19.06
N ARG A 211 18.55 -0.08 18.36
CA ARG A 211 17.64 1.07 18.57
C ARG A 211 17.02 1.06 19.96
N ALA A 212 16.62 -0.11 20.46
CA ALA A 212 16.08 -0.24 21.81
C ALA A 212 17.11 0.15 22.86
N LYS A 213 18.38 -0.25 22.70
CA LYS A 213 19.48 0.16 23.60
C LYS A 213 19.71 1.67 23.59
N VAL A 214 19.68 2.30 22.41
CA VAL A 214 19.81 3.77 22.29
C VAL A 214 18.64 4.48 22.97
N ILE A 215 17.41 4.07 22.67
CA ILE A 215 16.19 4.65 23.26
C ILE A 215 16.19 4.49 24.79
N ASN A 216 16.61 3.32 25.30
CA ASN A 216 16.72 3.10 26.73
C ASN A 216 17.77 4.01 27.36
N ALA A 217 18.97 4.11 26.76
CA ALA A 217 20.03 4.99 27.24
C ALA A 217 19.62 6.47 27.25
N ASP A 218 18.96 6.93 26.16
CA ASP A 218 18.41 8.30 26.10
C ASP A 218 17.31 8.51 27.14
N GLY A 219 16.47 7.50 27.36
CA GLY A 219 15.44 7.53 28.40
C GLY A 219 16.03 7.59 29.82
N GLU A 220 17.08 6.82 30.10
CA GLU A 220 17.82 6.86 31.38
C GLU A 220 18.50 8.21 31.58
N LEU A 221 19.10 8.77 30.52
CA LEU A 221 19.72 10.10 30.61
C LEU A 221 18.68 11.16 30.98
N GLN A 222 17.57 11.20 30.22
CA GLN A 222 16.50 12.15 30.51
C GLN A 222 15.86 11.96 31.90
N ALA A 223 15.69 10.71 32.29
CA ALA A 223 15.18 10.40 33.64
C ALA A 223 16.17 10.85 34.72
N SER A 224 17.48 10.60 34.55
CA SER A 224 18.52 11.01 35.50
C SER A 224 18.63 12.53 35.64
N GLU A 225 18.53 13.27 34.52
CA GLU A 225 18.51 14.74 34.53
C GLU A 225 17.29 15.28 35.32
N ARG A 226 16.10 14.73 35.06
CA ARG A 226 14.87 15.11 35.77
C ARG A 226 14.89 14.74 37.24
N LEU A 227 15.48 13.57 37.58
CA LEU A 227 15.67 13.15 38.96
C LEU A 227 16.69 14.04 39.70
N ALA A 228 17.77 14.43 39.02
CA ALA A 228 18.76 15.37 39.56
C ALA A 228 18.14 16.76 39.80
N GLU A 229 17.29 17.24 38.90
CA GLU A 229 16.59 18.49 39.07
C GLU A 229 15.55 18.41 40.19
N ALA A 230 14.76 17.33 40.25
CA ALA A 230 13.83 17.07 41.35
C ALA A 230 14.58 16.95 42.69
N GLY A 231 15.74 16.32 42.72
CA GLY A 231 16.61 16.23 43.88
C GLY A 231 17.12 17.60 44.38
N ARG A 232 17.49 18.49 43.42
CA ARG A 232 17.87 19.88 43.73
C ARG A 232 16.71 20.69 44.36
N VAL A 233 15.53 20.55 43.78
CA VAL A 233 14.33 21.22 44.34
C VAL A 233 13.94 20.69 45.72
N MET A 234 14.03 19.36 45.92
CA MET A 234 13.71 18.72 47.19
C MET A 234 14.77 19.01 48.29
N SER A 235 16.04 19.13 47.91
CA SER A 235 17.11 19.46 48.87
C SER A 235 17.03 20.89 49.42
N ALA A 236 16.33 21.79 48.74
CA ALA A 236 16.10 23.15 49.19
C ALA A 236 15.16 23.23 50.41
N SER A 237 14.39 22.16 50.73
CA SER A 237 13.49 22.08 51.84
C SER A 237 13.56 20.72 52.55
N PRO A 238 14.18 20.59 53.73
CA PRO A 238 14.34 19.32 54.46
C PRO A 238 13.00 18.59 54.75
N ALA A 239 11.92 19.38 54.95
CA ALA A 239 10.59 18.84 55.19
C ALA A 239 10.04 18.05 53.96
N THR A 240 10.42 18.44 52.76
CA THR A 240 9.97 17.77 51.52
C THR A 240 10.56 16.39 51.37
N LEU A 241 11.81 16.19 51.76
CA LEU A 241 12.47 14.87 51.81
C LEU A 241 11.78 13.90 52.75
N GLN A 242 11.39 14.38 53.95
CA GLN A 242 10.65 13.56 54.92
C GLN A 242 9.26 13.16 54.42
N LEU A 243 8.52 14.09 53.79
CA LEU A 243 7.23 13.79 53.19
C LEU A 243 7.36 12.77 52.04
N ARG A 244 8.37 12.91 51.18
CA ARG A 244 8.62 11.95 50.08
C ARG A 244 8.99 10.57 50.62
N PHE A 245 9.77 10.49 51.68
CA PHE A 245 10.10 9.23 52.36
C PHE A 245 8.85 8.55 52.91
N LEU A 246 7.95 9.31 53.56
CA LEU A 246 6.68 8.77 54.05
C LEU A 246 5.75 8.33 52.91
N GLN A 247 5.76 9.05 51.80
CA GLN A 247 4.98 8.69 50.63
C GLN A 247 5.46 7.37 50.00
N THR A 248 6.77 7.20 49.77
CA THR A 248 7.34 5.95 49.26
C THR A 248 7.10 4.78 50.21
N LEU A 249 7.16 5.01 51.52
CA LEU A 249 6.82 4.01 52.51
C LEU A 249 5.36 3.58 52.43
N SER A 250 4.46 4.51 52.21
CA SER A 250 3.02 4.25 52.00
C SER A 250 2.77 3.48 50.70
N GLU A 251 3.48 3.78 49.61
CA GLU A 251 3.37 3.06 48.31
C GLU A 251 3.85 1.60 48.46
N ILE A 252 4.99 1.38 49.13
CA ILE A 252 5.54 0.01 49.38
C ILE A 252 4.60 -0.78 50.28
N ALA A 253 3.99 -0.13 51.29
CA ALA A 253 3.05 -0.79 52.20
C ALA A 253 1.71 -1.20 51.56
N THR A 254 1.35 -0.62 50.41
CA THR A 254 0.10 -0.91 49.72
C THR A 254 0.20 -2.15 48.82
N GLU A 255 1.40 -2.54 48.38
CA GLU A 255 1.62 -3.79 47.65
C GLU A 255 1.66 -4.94 48.64
N LYS A 256 0.91 -6.01 48.38
CA LYS A 256 0.72 -7.24 49.20
C LYS A 256 2.01 -8.08 49.35
N ASN A 257 3.13 -7.45 49.64
CA ASN A 257 4.39 -8.14 49.86
C ASN A 257 4.70 -8.26 51.36
N SER A 258 4.84 -9.49 51.86
CA SER A 258 5.10 -9.82 53.27
C SER A 258 6.55 -9.50 53.72
N THR A 259 7.38 -8.93 52.88
CA THR A 259 8.76 -8.58 53.17
C THR A 259 8.95 -7.07 53.09
N ILE A 260 9.02 -6.41 54.23
CA ILE A 260 9.30 -4.96 54.32
C ILE A 260 10.83 -4.81 54.40
N VAL A 261 11.47 -4.44 53.31
CA VAL A 261 12.86 -3.99 53.31
C VAL A 261 12.91 -2.54 53.75
N PHE A 262 13.39 -2.27 54.94
CA PHE A 262 13.53 -0.93 55.50
C PHE A 262 14.90 -0.38 55.09
N PRO A 263 15.02 0.53 54.12
CA PRO A 263 16.28 1.22 53.89
C PRO A 263 16.45 2.27 55.00
N VAL A 264 17.27 1.93 55.99
CA VAL A 264 17.62 2.92 57.02
C VAL A 264 18.67 3.85 56.43
N PRO A 265 18.39 5.19 56.32
CA PRO A 265 19.40 6.14 55.88
C PRO A 265 20.58 6.13 56.84
N ILE A 266 21.79 5.98 56.30
CA ILE A 266 23.05 5.92 57.11
C ILE A 266 23.18 7.17 58.00
N ASP A 267 22.69 8.31 57.56
CA ASP A 267 22.66 9.57 58.32
C ASP A 267 21.87 9.46 59.63
N LEU A 268 20.84 8.62 59.68
CA LEU A 268 20.05 8.40 60.90
C LEU A 268 20.81 7.55 61.92
N LEU A 269 21.64 6.60 61.44
CA LEU A 269 22.54 5.83 62.28
C LEU A 269 23.66 6.71 62.87
N ASP A 270 24.16 7.67 62.12
CA ASP A 270 25.14 8.65 62.59
C ASP A 270 24.58 9.57 63.70
N LEU A 271 23.31 10.00 63.54
CA LEU A 271 22.62 10.81 64.57
C LEU A 271 22.42 10.01 65.88
N ILE A 272 22.03 8.73 65.76
CA ILE A 272 21.86 7.83 66.98
C ILE A 272 23.20 7.54 67.61
N THR A 273 24.23 7.28 66.80
CA THR A 273 25.60 7.00 67.36
C THR A 273 26.22 8.26 67.93
N ARG A 274 25.97 9.47 67.43
CA ARG A 274 26.39 10.72 68.04
C ARG A 274 25.65 11.00 69.38
N GLY A 275 24.31 10.78 69.39
CA GLY A 275 23.53 10.89 70.62
C GLY A 275 23.94 9.93 71.71
N MET A 276 24.28 8.70 71.34
CA MET A 276 24.85 7.72 72.33
C MET A 276 26.27 8.05 72.77
N ARG A 277 27.09 8.67 71.91
CA ARG A 277 28.43 9.13 72.34
C ARG A 277 28.38 10.32 73.28
N GLU A 278 27.44 11.25 73.15
CA GLU A 278 27.27 12.35 74.05
C GLU A 278 26.78 11.88 75.45
N THR A 279 25.88 10.89 75.48
CA THR A 279 25.45 10.33 76.80
C THR A 279 26.51 9.51 77.51
N THR A 280 27.46 8.83 76.76
CA THR A 280 28.55 8.09 77.30
C THR A 280 29.73 9.00 77.76
N ALA A 281 29.88 10.18 77.17
CA ALA A 281 30.90 11.17 77.51
C ALA A 281 30.55 11.96 78.79
N ALA A 282 29.27 12.03 79.17
CA ALA A 282 28.84 12.68 80.44
C ALA A 282 29.06 11.81 81.67
N ASP A 283 29.28 10.50 81.49
CA ASP A 283 29.42 9.56 82.67
C ASP A 283 30.87 9.08 82.89
N ALA A 284 31.86 9.52 82.10
CA ALA A 284 33.26 9.13 82.23
C ALA A 284 34.19 10.29 82.60
N GLY A 285 33.83 11.02 83.64
CA GLY A 285 34.69 11.99 84.30
C GLY A 285 35.32 11.33 85.52
N GLY A 286 36.40 10.57 85.41
CA GLY A 286 37.17 10.11 86.54
C GLY A 286 37.94 8.81 86.29
N GLY A 287 39.28 8.87 86.14
CA GLY A 287 40.10 7.74 86.28
C GLY A 287 41.25 7.54 85.27
N SER A 288 42.38 8.10 85.62
CA SER A 288 43.79 7.70 85.38
C SER A 288 44.13 6.68 84.25
N ARG A 289 45.20 7.06 83.55
CA ARG A 289 45.99 6.32 82.56
C ARG A 289 46.61 5.03 83.14
N PRO A 290 47.01 4.00 82.35
CA PRO A 290 48.41 3.95 81.92
C PRO A 290 48.64 3.64 80.42
N ARG A 291 49.81 4.15 80.00
CA ARG A 291 50.49 3.86 78.70
C ARG A 291 50.91 2.40 78.66
N VAL A 292 50.72 1.75 77.50
CA VAL A 292 51.55 0.64 77.04
C VAL A 292 52.06 0.90 75.65
N HIS A 293 53.38 0.93 75.60
CA HIS A 293 54.19 0.98 74.40
C HIS A 293 54.40 -0.47 73.96
N ILE A 294 54.12 -0.77 72.67
CA ILE A 294 54.75 -1.92 72.02
C ILE A 294 55.12 -1.48 70.61
N ALA A 295 56.39 -1.55 70.31
CA ALA A 295 57.08 -1.43 69.07
C ALA A 295 57.01 -2.75 68.31
N GLY A 296 57.14 -2.68 66.99
CA GLY A 296 57.67 -3.83 66.24
C GLY A 296 57.03 -4.04 64.89
N ASP A 297 57.72 -3.60 63.91
CA ASP A 297 58.23 -4.28 62.71
C ASP A 297 57.26 -5.10 61.80
N GLY A 298 57.49 -4.87 60.55
CA GLY A 298 57.51 -5.94 59.52
C GLY A 298 56.75 -5.72 58.23
N ALA A 299 57.40 -5.12 57.31
CA ALA A 299 57.48 -5.43 55.90
C ALA A 299 56.53 -6.51 55.34
N GLY A 300 55.92 -6.20 54.21
CA GLY A 300 55.37 -7.21 53.31
C GLY A 300 54.46 -6.65 52.21
N THR A 301 55.04 -6.17 51.14
CA THR A 301 54.39 -5.92 49.87
C THR A 301 54.04 -7.24 49.19
N PRO A 302 52.86 -7.51 48.73
CA PRO A 302 52.63 -8.58 47.76
C PRO A 302 52.59 -8.04 46.32
N ALA A 303 53.36 -8.74 45.50
CA ALA A 303 53.60 -8.55 44.09
C ALA A 303 52.33 -8.77 43.24
N THR A 304 52.24 -7.95 42.21
CA THR A 304 51.33 -8.09 41.08
C THR A 304 51.75 -9.27 40.19
N PRO A 305 50.83 -10.15 39.72
CA PRO A 305 51.16 -11.15 38.72
C PRO A 305 51.19 -10.54 37.30
N PRO A 306 52.01 -11.08 36.40
CA PRO A 306 52.25 -10.53 35.06
C PRO A 306 51.11 -10.88 34.09
N VAL A 307 50.79 -9.93 33.20
CA VAL A 307 49.90 -10.07 32.06
C VAL A 307 50.61 -10.84 30.96
N GLU A 308 50.04 -11.94 30.51
CA GLU A 308 50.46 -12.73 29.34
C GLU A 308 49.96 -12.06 28.06
N PRO A 309 50.76 -11.99 26.99
CA PRO A 309 50.35 -11.45 25.68
C PRO A 309 49.59 -12.52 24.86
N PRO A 310 48.71 -12.08 23.90
CA PRO A 310 47.91 -12.99 23.08
C PRO A 310 48.77 -13.67 22.00
N HIS A 311 48.55 -14.98 21.86
CA HIS A 311 49.13 -15.82 20.80
C HIS A 311 48.58 -15.46 19.44
N GLU A 312 49.46 -15.06 18.55
CA GLU A 312 49.27 -15.14 17.10
C GLU A 312 49.17 -16.61 16.64
N GLY A 313 48.04 -16.96 16.09
CA GLY A 313 47.79 -18.23 15.43
C GLY A 313 47.82 -18.05 13.91
N THR A 314 48.86 -18.62 13.36
CA THR A 314 49.21 -18.73 11.94
C THR A 314 48.15 -19.46 11.10
N VAL A 315 47.92 -18.91 9.96
CA VAL A 315 47.50 -19.41 8.64
C VAL A 315 47.75 -20.90 8.39
N SER A 316 46.70 -21.57 7.91
CA SER A 316 46.72 -22.51 6.77
C SER A 316 45.37 -22.55 6.09
#